data_fba1acd535d111a67855b3ec0fab4812
#
_entry.id   fba1acd535d111a67855b3ec0fab4812
#
_cell.length_a   1.000
_cell.length_b   1.000
_cell.length_c   1.000
_cell.angle_alpha   90.00
_cell.angle_beta   90.00
_cell.angle_gamma   90.00
#
_symmetry.space_group_name_H-M   'P 1'
#
loop_
_entity.id
_entity.type
_entity.pdbx_description
1 polymer ?
#
loop_
_entity_poly.entity_id
_entity_poly.type
_entity_poly.pdbx_seq_one_letter_code
_entity_poly.pdbx_strand_id
1 'polypeptide(L)'
;MITSARMVEQRRSRPRLSDEAESYIRDLIMAGELRPGQFIRQERVADFLGMSATPVREGLLALRGEGFVTLEARRGFVVSSPTSADVGDLFRAQALIAGELAARAVVNLNERDVSQLDQLQAELTAHAKLAEYDAMQRINHLFHRQLNQVANSPKMAWLLSVSARYVPRRFYSTIEGWPDSSIQDHLVLLRALHSGDAEAARLAMQQHIVHAGELLAGHRERVAGSQLNAID
;
A
#
# COMPACT_ATOMS: atom_id res chain seq x y z
N MET A 1 37.39 23.02 7.97
CA MET A 1 36.34 22.30 8.79
C MET A 1 34.99 22.37 8.12
N ILE A 2 34.79 21.93 6.86
CA ILE A 2 33.51 21.97 6.11
C ILE A 2 33.22 20.63 5.41
N THR A 3 33.83 19.53 5.83
CA THR A 3 33.73 18.25 5.11
C THR A 3 32.85 17.20 5.83
N SER A 4 32.50 17.39 7.10
CA SER A 4 31.78 16.37 7.89
C SER A 4 30.24 16.48 7.79
N ALA A 5 29.68 17.68 7.60
CA ALA A 5 28.24 17.89 7.54
C ALA A 5 27.61 17.42 6.22
N ARG A 6 28.32 17.50 5.09
CA ARG A 6 27.82 17.05 3.78
C ARG A 6 27.76 15.53 3.59
N MET A 7 28.54 14.76 4.35
CA MET A 7 28.52 13.29 4.31
C MET A 7 27.37 12.68 5.13
N VAL A 8 26.77 13.42 6.07
CA VAL A 8 25.64 12.94 6.87
C VAL A 8 24.32 13.13 6.13
N GLU A 9 24.22 14.11 5.25
CA GLU A 9 22.96 14.40 4.51
C GLU A 9 22.74 13.47 3.30
N GLN A 10 23.76 12.82 2.79
CA GLN A 10 23.66 11.84 1.67
C GLN A 10 23.36 10.40 2.12
N ARG A 11 23.20 10.13 3.41
CA ARG A 11 22.64 8.88 3.96
C ARG A 11 21.12 8.91 4.10
N ARG A 12 20.38 9.56 3.23
CA ARG A 12 18.97 9.22 2.99
C ARG A 12 19.00 7.85 2.31
N SER A 13 18.83 6.85 3.14
CA SER A 13 18.99 5.43 2.91
C SER A 13 18.41 4.99 1.57
N ARG A 14 19.26 4.48 0.66
CA ARG A 14 18.78 3.47 -0.28
C ARG A 14 18.08 2.39 0.54
N PRO A 15 16.88 1.96 0.16
CA PRO A 15 16.25 0.83 0.84
C PRO A 15 17.28 -0.29 0.94
N ARG A 16 17.34 -0.96 2.09
CA ARG A 16 18.22 -2.12 2.18
C ARG A 16 17.74 -3.13 1.14
N LEU A 17 18.64 -3.87 0.53
CA LEU A 17 18.27 -4.90 -0.44
C LEU A 17 17.28 -5.92 0.15
N SER A 18 17.36 -6.16 1.47
CA SER A 18 16.41 -7.00 2.20
C SER A 18 15.00 -6.38 2.24
N ASP A 19 14.87 -5.06 2.40
CA ASP A 19 13.58 -4.36 2.40
C ASP A 19 12.94 -4.39 1.00
N GLU A 20 13.77 -4.33 -0.04
CA GLU A 20 13.32 -4.46 -1.44
C GLU A 20 12.81 -5.87 -1.73
N ALA A 21 13.57 -6.90 -1.34
CA ALA A 21 13.16 -8.29 -1.48
C ALA A 21 11.89 -8.60 -0.69
N GLU A 22 11.81 -8.14 0.56
CA GLU A 22 10.63 -8.26 1.42
C GLU A 22 9.40 -7.66 0.75
N SER A 23 9.51 -6.41 0.29
CA SER A 23 8.41 -5.70 -0.35
C SER A 23 7.96 -6.40 -1.65
N TYR A 24 8.88 -6.83 -2.49
CA TYR A 24 8.57 -7.54 -3.73
C TYR A 24 7.82 -8.85 -3.46
N ILE A 25 8.30 -9.67 -2.52
CA ILE A 25 7.66 -10.95 -2.19
C ILE A 25 6.28 -10.71 -1.57
N ARG A 26 6.14 -9.71 -0.68
CA ARG A 26 4.84 -9.33 -0.10
C ARG A 26 3.85 -8.93 -1.18
N ASP A 27 4.26 -8.12 -2.13
CA ASP A 27 3.42 -7.69 -3.25
C ASP A 27 2.89 -8.89 -4.05
N LEU A 28 3.73 -9.88 -4.36
CA LEU A 28 3.32 -11.10 -5.06
C LEU A 28 2.33 -11.95 -4.24
N ILE A 29 2.54 -12.05 -2.92
CA ILE A 29 1.63 -12.80 -2.03
C ILE A 29 0.28 -12.08 -1.95
N MET A 30 0.28 -10.76 -1.76
CA MET A 30 -0.93 -9.96 -1.65
C MET A 30 -1.73 -9.92 -2.96
N ALA A 31 -1.06 -9.88 -4.11
CA ALA A 31 -1.69 -9.98 -5.43
C ALA A 31 -2.23 -11.39 -5.75
N GLY A 32 -1.86 -12.41 -4.94
CA GLY A 32 -2.24 -13.81 -5.20
C GLY A 32 -1.37 -14.52 -6.27
N GLU A 33 -0.31 -13.87 -6.74
CA GLU A 33 0.65 -14.45 -7.69
C GLU A 33 1.49 -15.57 -7.03
N LEU A 34 1.84 -15.40 -5.75
CA LEU A 34 2.37 -16.48 -4.91
C LEU A 34 1.23 -17.07 -4.08
N ARG A 35 1.01 -18.38 -4.21
CA ARG A 35 -0.13 -19.10 -3.63
C ARG A 35 0.17 -19.64 -2.24
N PRO A 36 -0.86 -19.81 -1.38
CA PRO A 36 -0.72 -20.56 -0.14
C PRO A 36 -0.12 -21.96 -0.39
N GLY A 37 0.84 -22.36 0.45
CA GLY A 37 1.55 -23.64 0.33
C GLY A 37 2.64 -23.68 -0.75
N GLN A 38 2.79 -22.62 -1.55
CA GLN A 38 3.84 -22.54 -2.56
C GLN A 38 5.20 -22.33 -1.91
N PHE A 39 6.21 -23.09 -2.38
CA PHE A 39 7.60 -22.91 -1.98
C PHE A 39 8.23 -21.70 -2.68
N ILE A 40 8.90 -20.84 -1.92
CA ILE A 40 9.61 -19.68 -2.47
C ILE A 40 11.07 -20.05 -2.75
N ARG A 41 11.43 -20.05 -4.02
CA ARG A 41 12.82 -20.30 -4.47
C ARG A 41 13.62 -19.00 -4.36
N GLN A 42 14.45 -18.90 -3.32
CA GLN A 42 15.24 -17.71 -3.01
C GLN A 42 16.14 -17.28 -4.17
N GLU A 43 16.73 -18.24 -4.87
CA GLU A 43 17.60 -18.03 -6.02
C GLU A 43 16.86 -17.32 -7.16
N ARG A 44 15.62 -17.74 -7.47
CA ARG A 44 14.80 -17.10 -8.51
C ARG A 44 14.44 -15.66 -8.17
N VAL A 45 14.15 -15.40 -6.92
CA VAL A 45 13.86 -14.02 -6.45
C VAL A 45 15.13 -13.17 -6.53
N ALA A 46 16.27 -13.72 -6.12
CA ALA A 46 17.56 -13.06 -6.17
C ALA A 46 17.97 -12.72 -7.62
N ASP A 47 17.82 -13.66 -8.54
CA ASP A 47 18.10 -13.47 -9.97
C ASP A 47 17.20 -12.38 -10.58
N PHE A 48 15.89 -12.41 -10.27
CA PHE A 48 14.94 -11.43 -10.77
C PHE A 48 15.25 -10.00 -10.27
N LEU A 49 15.64 -9.86 -8.99
CA LEU A 49 15.95 -8.57 -8.38
C LEU A 49 17.41 -8.13 -8.60
N GLY A 50 18.24 -8.96 -9.24
CA GLY A 50 19.65 -8.64 -9.47
C GLY A 50 20.48 -8.55 -8.19
N MET A 51 20.15 -9.38 -7.17
CA MET A 51 20.84 -9.39 -5.87
C MET A 51 21.26 -10.81 -5.47
N SER A 52 22.04 -10.93 -4.37
CA SER A 52 22.39 -12.25 -3.81
C SER A 52 21.23 -12.86 -3.02
N ALA A 53 21.30 -14.14 -2.72
CA ALA A 53 20.28 -14.83 -1.92
C ALA A 53 20.22 -14.36 -0.45
N THR A 54 21.27 -13.76 0.08
CA THR A 54 21.32 -13.30 1.48
C THR A 54 20.24 -12.25 1.80
N PRO A 55 20.13 -11.10 1.09
CA PRO A 55 19.06 -10.13 1.35
C PRO A 55 17.65 -10.71 1.09
N VAL A 56 17.49 -11.64 0.14
CA VAL A 56 16.21 -12.34 -0.06
C VAL A 56 15.83 -13.16 1.15
N ARG A 57 16.79 -13.89 1.73
CA ARG A 57 16.58 -14.67 2.95
C ARG A 57 16.23 -13.77 4.15
N GLU A 58 16.89 -12.63 4.30
CA GLU A 58 16.57 -11.64 5.34
C GLU A 58 15.16 -11.10 5.19
N GLY A 59 14.75 -10.72 3.97
CA GLY A 59 13.39 -10.29 3.66
C GLY A 59 12.34 -11.38 3.96
N LEU A 60 12.63 -12.64 3.64
CA LEU A 60 11.76 -13.77 3.98
C LEU A 60 11.66 -14.03 5.49
N LEU A 61 12.73 -13.78 6.25
CA LEU A 61 12.67 -13.87 7.72
C LEU A 61 11.80 -12.77 8.32
N ALA A 62 11.82 -11.55 7.76
CA ALA A 62 10.93 -10.47 8.15
C ALA A 62 9.47 -10.85 7.84
N LEU A 63 9.19 -11.31 6.63
CA LEU A 63 7.85 -11.78 6.21
C LEU A 63 7.33 -12.95 7.05
N ARG A 64 8.20 -13.80 7.55
CA ARG A 64 7.82 -14.85 8.50
C ARG A 64 7.34 -14.24 9.82
N GLY A 65 8.02 -13.20 10.32
CA GLY A 65 7.59 -12.47 11.51
C GLY A 65 6.22 -11.80 11.35
N GLU A 66 5.85 -11.44 10.12
CA GLU A 66 4.56 -10.85 9.77
C GLU A 66 3.49 -11.90 9.40
N GLY A 67 3.82 -13.19 9.35
CA GLY A 67 2.87 -14.27 9.04
C GLY A 67 2.65 -14.54 7.55
N PHE A 68 3.36 -13.88 6.63
CA PHE A 68 3.24 -14.11 5.19
C PHE A 68 3.85 -15.40 4.69
N VAL A 69 4.85 -15.90 5.41
CA VAL A 69 5.52 -17.16 5.08
C VAL A 69 5.80 -17.96 6.33
N THR A 70 5.88 -19.27 6.19
CA THR A 70 6.39 -20.19 7.22
C THR A 70 7.72 -20.77 6.79
N LEU A 71 8.57 -21.14 7.76
CA LEU A 71 9.80 -21.87 7.49
C LEU A 71 9.60 -23.34 7.82
N GLU A 72 9.51 -24.17 6.79
CA GLU A 72 9.38 -25.63 6.93
C GLU A 72 10.73 -26.31 6.89
N ALA A 73 10.94 -27.27 7.80
CA ALA A 73 12.17 -28.04 7.85
C ALA A 73 12.40 -28.79 6.50
N ARG A 74 13.60 -28.67 5.93
CA ARG A 74 14.01 -29.28 4.66
C ARG A 74 13.31 -28.75 3.40
N ARG A 75 12.25 -27.93 3.50
CA ARG A 75 11.55 -27.34 2.36
C ARG A 75 11.85 -25.85 2.17
N GLY A 76 12.26 -25.15 3.23
CA GLY A 76 12.54 -23.72 3.19
C GLY A 76 11.29 -22.87 3.44
N PHE A 77 11.20 -21.70 2.80
CA PHE A 77 10.08 -20.78 3.01
C PHE A 77 8.88 -21.15 2.13
N VAL A 78 7.73 -21.25 2.77
CA VAL A 78 6.45 -21.61 2.16
C VAL A 78 5.47 -20.46 2.41
N VAL A 79 4.70 -20.10 1.39
CA VAL A 79 3.71 -19.02 1.46
C VAL A 79 2.59 -19.39 2.43
N SER A 80 2.35 -18.51 3.41
CA SER A 80 1.20 -18.52 4.29
C SER A 80 0.39 -17.28 3.95
N SER A 81 -0.42 -17.35 2.89
CA SER A 81 -1.14 -16.17 2.40
C SER A 81 -2.26 -15.80 3.36
N PRO A 82 -2.45 -14.50 3.65
CA PRO A 82 -3.62 -14.04 4.38
C PRO A 82 -4.90 -14.46 3.65
N THR A 83 -5.92 -14.81 4.40
CA THR A 83 -7.26 -15.08 3.86
C THR A 83 -7.93 -13.79 3.39
N SER A 84 -9.03 -13.88 2.62
CA SER A 84 -9.84 -12.70 2.29
C SER A 84 -10.35 -11.98 3.54
N ALA A 85 -10.66 -12.73 4.61
CA ALA A 85 -11.06 -12.17 5.90
C ALA A 85 -9.90 -11.37 6.55
N ASP A 86 -8.68 -11.92 6.56
CA ASP A 86 -7.50 -11.22 7.08
C ASP A 86 -7.24 -9.91 6.32
N VAL A 87 -7.39 -9.93 4.99
CA VAL A 87 -7.29 -8.72 4.17
C VAL A 87 -8.36 -7.71 4.59
N GLY A 88 -9.61 -8.13 4.74
CA GLY A 88 -10.70 -7.28 5.21
C GLY A 88 -10.41 -6.65 6.57
N ASP A 89 -9.88 -7.41 7.52
CA ASP A 89 -9.54 -6.92 8.87
C ASP A 89 -8.37 -5.93 8.84
N LEU A 90 -7.35 -6.18 8.01
CA LEU A 90 -6.25 -5.24 7.81
C LEU A 90 -6.73 -3.89 7.27
N PHE A 91 -7.59 -3.91 6.26
CA PHE A 91 -8.13 -2.67 5.67
C PHE A 91 -9.11 -1.96 6.62
N ARG A 92 -9.89 -2.68 7.43
CA ARG A 92 -10.71 -2.05 8.49
C ARG A 92 -9.85 -1.34 9.53
N ALA A 93 -8.76 -1.96 9.98
CA ALA A 93 -7.83 -1.34 10.92
C ALA A 93 -7.18 -0.08 10.31
N GLN A 94 -6.77 -0.13 9.03
CA GLN A 94 -6.26 1.03 8.31
C GLN A 94 -7.32 2.14 8.19
N ALA A 95 -8.57 1.78 7.88
CA ALA A 95 -9.69 2.72 7.74
C ALA A 95 -9.92 3.52 9.03
N LEU A 96 -9.87 2.86 10.20
CA LEU A 96 -10.02 3.54 11.49
C LEU A 96 -8.94 4.59 11.71
N ILE A 97 -7.68 4.25 11.41
CA ILE A 97 -6.55 5.18 11.57
C ILE A 97 -6.60 6.30 10.53
N ALA A 98 -6.86 5.97 9.27
CA ALA A 98 -6.90 6.93 8.17
C ALA A 98 -8.07 7.92 8.31
N GLY A 99 -9.24 7.44 8.73
CA GLY A 99 -10.40 8.28 9.02
C GLY A 99 -10.14 9.27 10.15
N GLU A 100 -9.50 8.83 11.23
CA GLU A 100 -9.11 9.73 12.32
C GLU A 100 -8.10 10.79 11.85
N LEU A 101 -7.13 10.43 11.00
CA LEU A 101 -6.20 11.37 10.41
C LEU A 101 -6.93 12.37 9.51
N ALA A 102 -7.89 11.93 8.68
CA ALA A 102 -8.68 12.81 7.84
C ALA A 102 -9.50 13.84 8.66
N ALA A 103 -10.14 13.39 9.73
CA ALA A 103 -10.88 14.27 10.62
C ALA A 103 -9.98 15.33 11.30
N ARG A 104 -8.79 14.94 11.74
CA ARG A 104 -7.80 15.87 12.31
C ARG A 104 -7.25 16.83 11.26
N ALA A 105 -7.08 16.37 10.03
CA ALA A 105 -6.63 17.22 8.96
C ALA A 105 -7.60 18.38 8.74
N VAL A 106 -8.92 18.18 8.77
CA VAL A 106 -9.93 19.22 8.62
C VAL A 106 -9.68 20.43 9.57
N VAL A 107 -9.30 20.15 10.80
CA VAL A 107 -9.07 21.20 11.82
C VAL A 107 -7.81 22.03 11.51
N ASN A 108 -6.84 21.44 10.83
CA ASN A 108 -5.52 22.04 10.57
C ASN A 108 -5.35 22.56 9.13
N LEU A 109 -6.27 22.20 8.21
CA LEU A 109 -6.21 22.63 6.81
C LEU A 109 -6.28 24.15 6.67
N ASN A 110 -5.45 24.68 5.79
CA ASN A 110 -5.56 26.03 5.27
C ASN A 110 -5.90 25.99 3.76
N GLU A 111 -6.22 27.14 3.17
CA GLU A 111 -6.61 27.25 1.76
C GLU A 111 -5.56 26.68 0.79
N ARG A 112 -4.27 26.84 1.12
CA ARG A 112 -3.17 26.31 0.31
C ARG A 112 -3.15 24.78 0.34
N ASP A 113 -3.37 24.18 1.50
CA ASP A 113 -3.39 22.70 1.62
C ASP A 113 -4.55 22.13 0.83
N VAL A 114 -5.73 22.74 0.91
CA VAL A 114 -6.91 22.32 0.14
C VAL A 114 -6.64 22.43 -1.36
N SER A 115 -6.13 23.57 -1.82
CA SER A 115 -5.77 23.77 -3.24
C SER A 115 -4.75 22.74 -3.74
N GLN A 116 -3.79 22.37 -2.90
CA GLN A 116 -2.80 21.34 -3.25
C GLN A 116 -3.43 19.95 -3.37
N LEU A 117 -4.37 19.58 -2.50
CA LEU A 117 -5.12 18.33 -2.59
C LEU A 117 -6.01 18.28 -3.84
N ASP A 118 -6.67 19.40 -4.18
CA ASP A 118 -7.45 19.50 -5.42
C ASP A 118 -6.58 19.32 -6.68
N GLN A 119 -5.38 19.92 -6.68
CA GLN A 119 -4.42 19.75 -7.78
C GLN A 119 -3.98 18.29 -7.91
N LEU A 120 -3.61 17.64 -6.81
CA LEU A 120 -3.22 16.23 -6.82
C LEU A 120 -4.37 15.33 -7.34
N GLN A 121 -5.62 15.62 -6.96
CA GLN A 121 -6.78 14.89 -7.46
C GLN A 121 -7.00 15.11 -8.96
N ALA A 122 -6.82 16.33 -9.46
CA ALA A 122 -6.92 16.62 -10.88
C ALA A 122 -5.84 15.88 -11.69
N GLU A 123 -4.59 15.86 -11.22
CA GLU A 123 -3.49 15.12 -11.82
C GLU A 123 -3.77 13.60 -11.82
N LEU A 124 -4.24 13.06 -10.68
CA LEU A 124 -4.62 11.65 -10.56
C LEU A 124 -5.68 11.27 -11.60
N THR A 125 -6.71 12.09 -11.74
CA THR A 125 -7.79 11.89 -12.72
C THR A 125 -7.28 11.97 -14.16
N ALA A 126 -6.34 12.87 -14.45
CA ALA A 126 -5.73 13.00 -15.78
C ALA A 126 -4.91 11.74 -16.14
N HIS A 127 -4.08 11.23 -15.23
CA HIS A 127 -3.31 10.00 -15.45
C HIS A 127 -4.22 8.75 -15.60
N ALA A 128 -5.33 8.69 -14.87
CA ALA A 128 -6.30 7.61 -15.02
C ALA A 128 -6.89 7.54 -16.44
N LYS A 129 -7.25 8.69 -17.04
CA LYS A 129 -7.77 8.78 -18.42
C LYS A 129 -6.77 8.31 -19.47
N LEU A 130 -5.46 8.42 -19.18
CA LEU A 130 -4.38 8.00 -20.05
C LEU A 130 -3.91 6.57 -19.76
N ALA A 131 -4.53 5.88 -18.79
CA ALA A 131 -4.12 4.57 -18.27
C ALA A 131 -2.65 4.54 -17.78
N GLU A 132 -2.13 5.67 -17.32
CA GLU A 132 -0.79 5.82 -16.75
C GLU A 132 -0.77 5.44 -15.27
N TYR A 133 -1.03 4.18 -14.97
CA TYR A 133 -1.29 3.67 -13.61
C TYR A 133 -0.13 3.87 -12.63
N ASP A 134 1.12 3.79 -13.08
CA ASP A 134 2.28 4.06 -12.22
C ASP A 134 2.34 5.52 -11.79
N ALA A 135 1.99 6.45 -12.67
CA ALA A 135 1.89 7.87 -12.34
C ALA A 135 0.72 8.11 -11.38
N MET A 136 -0.45 7.53 -11.69
CA MET A 136 -1.63 7.59 -10.84
C MET A 136 -1.33 7.11 -9.41
N GLN A 137 -0.62 5.99 -9.25
CA GLN A 137 -0.23 5.46 -7.95
C GLN A 137 0.70 6.42 -7.19
N ARG A 138 1.65 7.03 -7.87
CA ARG A 138 2.53 8.04 -7.24
C ARG A 138 1.74 9.25 -6.73
N ILE A 139 0.82 9.77 -7.55
CA ILE A 139 -0.01 10.92 -7.19
C ILE A 139 -0.95 10.56 -6.04
N ASN A 140 -1.58 9.38 -6.06
CA ASN A 140 -2.39 8.89 -4.95
C ASN A 140 -1.60 8.86 -3.63
N HIS A 141 -0.36 8.36 -3.68
CA HIS A 141 0.50 8.35 -2.50
C HIS A 141 0.82 9.76 -1.99
N LEU A 142 1.05 10.72 -2.89
CA LEU A 142 1.26 12.12 -2.52
C LEU A 142 0.01 12.75 -1.89
N PHE A 143 -1.17 12.48 -2.42
CA PHE A 143 -2.45 12.93 -1.87
C PHE A 143 -2.64 12.48 -0.42
N HIS A 144 -2.53 11.18 -0.16
CA HIS A 144 -2.66 10.65 1.20
C HIS A 144 -1.55 11.15 2.13
N ARG A 145 -0.32 11.28 1.62
CA ARG A 145 0.80 11.80 2.41
C ARG A 145 0.56 13.24 2.84
N GLN A 146 0.09 14.11 1.92
CA GLN A 146 -0.23 15.50 2.21
C GLN A 146 -1.30 15.59 3.31
N LEU A 147 -2.39 14.86 3.15
CA LEU A 147 -3.48 14.82 4.13
C LEU A 147 -2.99 14.36 5.51
N ASN A 148 -2.21 13.29 5.56
CA ASN A 148 -1.66 12.74 6.81
C ASN A 148 -0.66 13.68 7.49
N GLN A 149 0.08 14.49 6.71
CA GLN A 149 0.98 15.52 7.26
C GLN A 149 0.20 16.65 7.92
N VAL A 150 -0.86 17.14 7.26
CA VAL A 150 -1.74 18.18 7.80
C VAL A 150 -2.45 17.73 9.07
N ALA A 151 -2.79 16.46 9.20
CA ALA A 151 -3.38 15.88 10.42
C ALA A 151 -2.51 16.09 11.69
N ASN A 152 -1.24 16.45 11.53
CA ASN A 152 -0.28 16.71 12.61
C ASN A 152 -0.24 15.64 13.71
N SER A 153 -0.33 14.36 13.30
CA SER A 153 -0.30 13.21 14.19
C SER A 153 0.74 12.16 13.71
N PRO A 154 2.05 12.43 13.91
CA PRO A 154 3.12 11.64 13.30
C PRO A 154 3.12 10.17 13.73
N LYS A 155 2.67 9.85 14.94
CA LYS A 155 2.59 8.46 15.41
C LYS A 155 1.46 7.69 14.75
N MET A 156 0.30 8.30 14.54
CA MET A 156 -0.79 7.66 13.79
C MET A 156 -0.44 7.50 12.32
N ALA A 157 0.16 8.53 11.70
CA ALA A 157 0.65 8.45 10.32
C ALA A 157 1.71 7.35 10.15
N TRP A 158 2.58 7.17 11.14
CA TRP A 158 3.54 6.06 11.16
C TRP A 158 2.85 4.70 11.26
N LEU A 159 1.88 4.51 12.18
CA LEU A 159 1.11 3.28 12.30
C LEU A 159 0.38 2.94 11.00
N LEU A 160 -0.25 3.95 10.37
CA LEU A 160 -0.89 3.77 9.07
C LEU A 160 0.13 3.34 8.01
N SER A 161 1.31 3.96 7.97
CA SER A 161 2.36 3.61 6.99
C SER A 161 2.88 2.18 7.15
N VAL A 162 2.92 1.66 8.37
CA VAL A 162 3.29 0.26 8.66
C VAL A 162 2.21 -0.68 8.14
N SER A 163 0.94 -0.40 8.44
CA SER A 163 -0.18 -1.23 7.98
C SER A 163 -0.39 -1.15 6.46
N ALA A 164 -0.09 -0.01 5.82
CA ALA A 164 -0.19 0.16 4.37
C ALA A 164 0.82 -0.69 3.56
N ARG A 165 1.82 -1.31 4.22
CA ARG A 165 2.71 -2.29 3.56
C ARG A 165 1.98 -3.51 3.03
N TYR A 166 0.79 -3.81 3.56
CA TYR A 166 -0.08 -4.91 3.11
C TYR A 166 -0.89 -4.58 1.86
N VAL A 167 -0.75 -3.36 1.33
CA VAL A 167 -1.36 -2.93 0.06
C VAL A 167 -0.34 -3.18 -1.06
N PRO A 168 -0.63 -4.03 -2.08
CA PRO A 168 0.28 -4.26 -3.20
C PRO A 168 0.58 -2.97 -3.95
N ARG A 169 1.84 -2.81 -4.40
CA ARG A 169 2.26 -1.58 -5.10
C ARG A 169 1.66 -1.38 -6.49
N ARG A 170 1.14 -2.45 -7.09
CA ARG A 170 0.61 -2.42 -8.47
C ARG A 170 -0.91 -2.47 -8.55
N PHE A 171 -1.61 -1.97 -7.53
CA PHE A 171 -3.06 -2.02 -7.49
C PHE A 171 -3.74 -1.45 -8.74
N TYR A 172 -3.34 -0.25 -9.14
CA TYR A 172 -4.00 0.46 -10.24
C TYR A 172 -3.90 -0.25 -11.58
N SER A 173 -2.84 -1.02 -11.81
CA SER A 173 -2.63 -1.77 -13.05
C SER A 173 -3.20 -3.17 -13.03
N THR A 174 -3.51 -3.74 -11.86
CA THR A 174 -3.87 -5.16 -11.72
C THR A 174 -5.28 -5.37 -11.22
N ILE A 175 -5.87 -4.42 -10.51
CA ILE A 175 -7.20 -4.57 -9.91
C ILE A 175 -8.23 -3.73 -10.65
N GLU A 176 -9.11 -4.42 -11.36
CA GLU A 176 -10.22 -3.80 -12.08
C GLU A 176 -11.11 -2.99 -11.15
N GLY A 177 -11.52 -1.80 -11.62
CA GLY A 177 -12.36 -0.88 -10.86
C GLY A 177 -11.61 -0.01 -9.82
N TRP A 178 -10.36 -0.31 -9.51
CA TRP A 178 -9.60 0.47 -8.52
C TRP A 178 -9.42 1.94 -8.91
N PRO A 179 -9.01 2.29 -10.17
CA PRO A 179 -8.85 3.67 -10.58
C PRO A 179 -10.12 4.50 -10.39
N ASP A 180 -11.26 3.98 -10.84
CA ASP A 180 -12.53 4.69 -10.79
C ASP A 180 -13.03 4.85 -9.35
N SER A 181 -12.98 3.78 -8.54
CA SER A 181 -13.34 3.82 -7.13
C SER A 181 -12.49 4.86 -6.37
N SER A 182 -11.17 4.85 -6.58
CA SER A 182 -10.26 5.81 -5.93
C SER A 182 -10.61 7.26 -6.28
N ILE A 183 -10.90 7.56 -7.55
CA ILE A 183 -11.28 8.90 -7.99
C ILE A 183 -12.58 9.35 -7.32
N GLN A 184 -13.60 8.50 -7.32
CA GLN A 184 -14.91 8.85 -6.75
C GLN A 184 -14.84 9.05 -5.23
N ASP A 185 -14.15 8.17 -4.53
CA ASP A 185 -13.98 8.26 -3.08
C ASP A 185 -13.22 9.53 -2.67
N HIS A 186 -12.15 9.87 -3.41
CA HIS A 186 -11.42 11.12 -3.16
C HIS A 186 -12.29 12.36 -3.38
N LEU A 187 -13.17 12.35 -4.38
CA LEU A 187 -14.10 13.47 -4.61
C LEU A 187 -15.09 13.62 -3.44
N VAL A 188 -15.54 12.51 -2.82
CA VAL A 188 -16.36 12.55 -1.61
C VAL A 188 -15.58 13.15 -0.46
N LEU A 189 -14.35 12.69 -0.26
CA LEU A 189 -13.46 13.20 0.79
C LEU A 189 -13.17 14.68 0.61
N LEU A 190 -12.81 15.13 -0.60
CA LEU A 190 -12.53 16.55 -0.89
C LEU A 190 -13.73 17.45 -0.57
N ARG A 191 -14.95 17.04 -0.89
CA ARG A 191 -16.16 17.78 -0.51
C ARG A 191 -16.25 17.98 1.01
N ALA A 192 -15.96 16.95 1.80
CA ALA A 192 -15.95 17.03 3.24
C ALA A 192 -14.83 17.95 3.77
N LEU A 193 -13.63 17.91 3.16
CA LEU A 193 -12.52 18.80 3.49
C LEU A 193 -12.86 20.27 3.18
N HIS A 194 -13.45 20.54 2.02
CA HIS A 194 -13.90 21.89 1.63
C HIS A 194 -15.00 22.46 2.55
N SER A 195 -15.92 21.61 3.01
CA SER A 195 -16.99 22.05 3.93
C SER A 195 -16.53 22.19 5.38
N GLY A 196 -15.30 21.77 5.70
CA GLY A 196 -14.82 21.77 7.08
C GLY A 196 -15.51 20.75 7.98
N ASP A 197 -16.14 19.71 7.39
CA ASP A 197 -16.86 18.68 8.13
C ASP A 197 -15.92 17.50 8.48
N ALA A 198 -15.42 17.52 9.71
CA ALA A 198 -14.47 16.52 10.19
C ALA A 198 -15.06 15.10 10.25
N GLU A 199 -16.36 14.98 10.58
CA GLU A 199 -16.98 13.66 10.65
C GLU A 199 -17.26 13.09 9.25
N ALA A 200 -17.73 13.92 8.33
CA ALA A 200 -17.86 13.51 6.93
C ALA A 200 -16.52 13.14 6.32
N ALA A 201 -15.43 13.85 6.63
CA ALA A 201 -14.09 13.50 6.17
C ALA A 201 -13.59 12.17 6.75
N ARG A 202 -13.88 11.92 8.05
CA ARG A 202 -13.62 10.63 8.70
C ARG A 202 -14.28 9.49 7.96
N LEU A 203 -15.60 9.59 7.76
CA LEU A 203 -16.40 8.55 7.12
C LEU A 203 -16.01 8.33 5.66
N ALA A 204 -15.76 9.39 4.91
CA ALA A 204 -15.32 9.32 3.52
C ALA A 204 -13.98 8.60 3.40
N MET A 205 -12.99 8.92 4.24
CA MET A 205 -11.70 8.24 4.24
C MET A 205 -11.82 6.79 4.67
N GLN A 206 -12.63 6.48 5.68
CA GLN A 206 -12.87 5.09 6.10
C GLN A 206 -13.46 4.28 4.96
N GLN A 207 -14.46 4.80 4.27
CA GLN A 207 -15.11 4.12 3.15
C GLN A 207 -14.13 3.90 1.99
N HIS A 208 -13.32 4.91 1.65
CA HIS A 208 -12.27 4.79 0.64
C HIS A 208 -11.32 3.62 0.93
N ILE A 209 -10.83 3.50 2.15
CA ILE A 209 -9.92 2.41 2.53
C ILE A 209 -10.65 1.05 2.53
N VAL A 210 -11.91 0.99 2.97
CA VAL A 210 -12.71 -0.25 2.94
C VAL A 210 -12.96 -0.70 1.51
N HIS A 211 -13.38 0.18 0.61
CA HIS A 211 -13.56 -0.12 -0.82
C HIS A 211 -12.29 -0.71 -1.44
N ALA A 212 -11.14 -0.14 -1.10
CA ALA A 212 -9.85 -0.65 -1.53
C ALA A 212 -9.63 -2.12 -1.07
N GLY A 213 -9.96 -2.43 0.17
CA GLY A 213 -9.87 -3.79 0.72
C GLY A 213 -10.82 -4.77 0.04
N GLU A 214 -12.05 -4.36 -0.26
CA GLU A 214 -13.05 -5.17 -0.96
C GLU A 214 -12.62 -5.50 -2.39
N LEU A 215 -12.09 -4.52 -3.12
CA LEU A 215 -11.55 -4.73 -4.46
C LEU A 215 -10.37 -5.70 -4.46
N LEU A 216 -9.48 -5.61 -3.48
CA LEU A 216 -8.37 -6.56 -3.33
C LEU A 216 -8.88 -7.97 -3.00
N ALA A 217 -9.78 -8.11 -2.05
CA ALA A 217 -10.34 -9.39 -1.67
C ALA A 217 -11.02 -10.08 -2.86
N GLY A 218 -11.88 -9.36 -3.59
CA GLY A 218 -12.53 -9.85 -4.80
C GLY A 218 -11.56 -10.20 -5.94
N HIS A 219 -10.48 -9.45 -6.12
CA HIS A 219 -9.43 -9.79 -7.07
C HIS A 219 -8.75 -11.11 -6.72
N ARG A 220 -8.39 -11.32 -5.45
CA ARG A 220 -7.75 -12.55 -4.97
C ARG A 220 -8.64 -13.78 -5.15
N GLU A 221 -9.95 -13.65 -4.89
CA GLU A 221 -10.91 -14.74 -5.11
C GLU A 221 -11.03 -15.11 -6.58
N ARG A 222 -11.07 -14.12 -7.49
CA ARG A 222 -11.06 -14.37 -8.95
C ARG A 222 -9.79 -15.08 -9.40
N VAL A 223 -8.64 -14.64 -8.94
CA VAL A 223 -7.34 -15.27 -9.27
C VAL A 223 -7.30 -16.72 -8.76
N ALA A 224 -7.78 -16.98 -7.55
CA ALA A 224 -7.86 -18.33 -6.99
C ALA A 224 -8.82 -19.24 -7.78
N GLY A 225 -10.02 -18.72 -8.15
CA GLY A 225 -11.02 -19.46 -8.91
C GLY A 225 -10.59 -19.79 -10.35
N SER A 226 -9.95 -18.85 -11.04
CA SER A 226 -9.45 -19.06 -12.41
C SER A 226 -8.37 -20.14 -12.48
N GLN A 227 -7.67 -20.40 -11.39
CA GLN A 227 -6.58 -21.36 -11.32
C GLN A 227 -7.06 -22.77 -10.99
N LEU A 228 -8.18 -22.92 -10.31
CA LEU A 228 -8.81 -24.23 -10.09
C LEU A 228 -9.36 -24.80 -11.42
N ASN A 229 -9.93 -23.92 -12.25
CA ASN A 229 -10.48 -24.33 -13.56
C ASN A 229 -9.42 -24.62 -14.64
N ALA A 230 -8.15 -24.32 -14.40
CA ALA A 230 -7.04 -24.58 -15.33
C ALA A 230 -6.32 -25.91 -15.05
N ILE A 231 -6.74 -26.66 -14.01
CA ILE A 231 -6.16 -27.94 -13.58
C ILE A 231 -7.09 -29.12 -13.95
N ASP A 232 -8.34 -28.85 -14.29
CA ASP A 232 -9.30 -29.80 -14.87
C ASP A 232 -9.25 -29.77 -16.41
#